data_8908b8f49bc6c8fce72b3eff1e7d0f5c
#
_entry.id   8908b8f49bc6c8fce72b3eff1e7d0f5c
#
_cell.length_a   1.000
_cell.length_b   1.000
_cell.length_c   1.000
_cell.angle_alpha   90.00
_cell.angle_beta   90.00
_cell.angle_gamma   90.00
#
_symmetry.space_group_name_H-M   'P 1'
#
loop_
_entity.id
_entity.type
_entity.pdbx_description
1 polymer ?
#
loop_
_entity_poly.entity_id
_entity_poly.type
_entity_poly.pdbx_seq_one_letter_code
_entity_poly.pdbx_strand_id
1 'polypeptide(L)'
;MKSEAVLKLFRDSGALLDGHFILSSGLHSRNYLQCARVLMDAKRTSRLCKALAGKVKQEIDKEIDYVVSPAMGGVVVGYEMGRQLGVPAMFLERENGKFTFRRGFGLESIQGRKPRVLMVEDIVTTGLSSKEAIAAIKEHGGSVVGATCLINRSGGKAKIGVKLLSLADLEIETFKARDVPADLKSVKAIKPGSRSLGK
;
A
#
# COMPACT_ATOMS: atom_id res chain seq x y z
N MET A 1 10.60 -9.62 -10.07
CA MET A 1 11.59 -9.60 -8.94
C MET A 1 11.14 -10.64 -7.92
N LYS A 2 12.06 -11.42 -7.29
CA LYS A 2 11.68 -12.38 -6.24
C LYS A 2 11.37 -11.65 -4.93
N SER A 3 10.41 -12.16 -4.14
CA SER A 3 9.99 -11.57 -2.84
C SER A 3 11.18 -11.28 -1.91
N GLU A 4 12.12 -12.21 -1.81
CA GLU A 4 13.32 -12.04 -0.97
C GLU A 4 14.16 -10.82 -1.36
N ALA A 5 14.34 -10.56 -2.65
CA ALA A 5 15.07 -9.39 -3.14
C ALA A 5 14.31 -8.07 -2.84
N VAL A 6 12.97 -8.11 -2.82
CA VAL A 6 12.14 -6.97 -2.40
C VAL A 6 12.35 -6.71 -0.91
N LEU A 7 12.19 -7.73 -0.07
CA LEU A 7 12.35 -7.60 1.39
C LEU A 7 13.76 -7.17 1.78
N LYS A 8 14.79 -7.63 1.04
CA LYS A 8 16.15 -7.15 1.22
C LYS A 8 16.27 -5.64 0.98
N LEU A 9 15.66 -5.11 -0.08
CA LEU A 9 15.65 -3.66 -0.34
C LEU A 9 14.97 -2.88 0.80
N PHE A 10 13.91 -3.44 1.39
CA PHE A 10 13.24 -2.84 2.54
C PHE A 10 14.12 -2.85 3.80
N ARG A 11 14.87 -3.93 4.07
CA ARG A 11 15.84 -3.98 5.19
C ARG A 11 16.99 -3.00 4.97
N ASP A 12 17.63 -3.05 3.81
CA ASP A 12 18.79 -2.21 3.46
C ASP A 12 18.46 -0.70 3.55
N SER A 13 17.19 -0.33 3.35
CA SER A 13 16.72 1.05 3.47
C SER A 13 16.27 1.44 4.88
N GLY A 14 16.27 0.51 5.83
CA GLY A 14 15.69 0.69 7.14
C GLY A 14 14.16 0.88 7.11
N ALA A 15 13.50 0.41 6.03
CA ALA A 15 12.05 0.43 5.91
C ALA A 15 11.39 -0.78 6.60
N LEU A 16 12.09 -1.90 6.71
CA LEU A 16 11.71 -3.05 7.52
C LEU A 16 12.68 -3.15 8.70
N LEU A 17 12.14 -2.96 9.90
CA LEU A 17 12.87 -2.96 11.15
C LEU A 17 12.52 -4.20 11.96
N ASP A 18 13.52 -4.80 12.58
CA ASP A 18 13.36 -5.87 13.56
C ASP A 18 13.50 -5.29 14.98
N GLY A 19 12.68 -5.74 15.93
CA GLY A 19 12.65 -5.25 17.30
C GLY A 19 11.31 -5.45 17.98
N HIS A 20 11.05 -4.73 19.05
CA HIS A 20 9.76 -4.73 19.75
C HIS A 20 8.99 -3.44 19.47
N PHE A 21 7.88 -3.57 18.76
CA PHE A 21 7.09 -2.41 18.32
C PHE A 21 5.66 -2.49 18.85
N ILE A 22 5.11 -1.32 19.24
CA ILE A 22 3.69 -1.16 19.53
C ILE A 22 3.05 -0.48 18.31
N LEU A 23 2.15 -1.20 17.66
CA LEU A 23 1.44 -0.72 16.47
C LEU A 23 0.33 0.26 16.84
N SER A 24 -0.21 0.98 15.87
CA SER A 24 -1.34 1.92 16.08
C SER A 24 -2.61 1.22 16.60
N SER A 25 -2.76 -0.08 16.36
CA SER A 25 -3.82 -0.93 16.91
C SER A 25 -3.64 -1.29 18.39
N GLY A 26 -2.49 -0.93 19.01
CA GLY A 26 -2.12 -1.38 20.36
C GLY A 26 -1.53 -2.78 20.42
N LEU A 27 -1.45 -3.50 19.30
CA LEU A 27 -0.79 -4.81 19.25
C LEU A 27 0.73 -4.63 19.24
N HIS A 28 1.43 -5.59 19.82
CA HIS A 28 2.88 -5.70 19.79
C HIS A 28 3.33 -6.49 18.56
N SER A 29 4.51 -6.18 18.01
CA SER A 29 5.05 -6.84 16.83
C SER A 29 6.57 -6.94 16.89
N ARG A 30 7.13 -8.01 16.28
CA ARG A 30 8.59 -8.17 16.06
C ARG A 30 9.12 -7.29 14.96
N ASN A 31 8.25 -6.85 14.07
CA ASN A 31 8.67 -6.08 12.91
C ASN A 31 7.80 -4.82 12.75
N TYR A 32 8.42 -3.78 12.21
CA TYR A 32 7.74 -2.56 11.81
C TYR A 32 8.11 -2.20 10.37
N LEU A 33 7.10 -1.82 9.60
CA LEU A 33 7.27 -1.40 8.21
C LEU A 33 6.97 0.08 8.04
N GLN A 34 7.93 0.81 7.45
CA GLN A 34 7.81 2.23 7.13
C GLN A 34 8.17 2.47 5.67
N CYS A 35 7.20 2.32 4.77
CA CYS A 35 7.42 2.41 3.33
C CYS A 35 8.01 3.74 2.86
N ALA A 36 7.72 4.86 3.54
CA ALA A 36 8.30 6.15 3.20
C ALA A 36 9.84 6.11 3.12
N ARG A 37 10.51 5.26 3.93
CA ARG A 37 11.97 5.10 3.93
C ARG A 37 12.51 4.41 2.68
N VAL A 38 11.77 3.48 2.10
CA VAL A 38 12.18 2.87 0.83
C VAL A 38 11.80 3.75 -0.35
N LEU A 39 10.66 4.45 -0.25
CA LEU A 39 10.11 5.28 -1.31
C LEU A 39 10.78 6.65 -1.45
N MET A 40 11.52 7.12 -0.43
CA MET A 40 12.25 8.39 -0.53
C MET A 40 13.40 8.35 -1.55
N ASP A 41 13.88 7.18 -1.94
CA ASP A 41 14.91 6.99 -2.96
C ASP A 41 14.25 6.69 -4.31
N ALA A 42 14.35 7.63 -5.24
CA ALA A 42 13.70 7.55 -6.55
C ALA A 42 14.17 6.36 -7.39
N LYS A 43 15.44 5.99 -7.32
CA LYS A 43 16.00 4.84 -8.07
C LYS A 43 15.43 3.53 -7.54
N ARG A 44 15.33 3.41 -6.23
CA ARG A 44 14.77 2.24 -5.54
C ARG A 44 13.28 2.11 -5.82
N THR A 45 12.54 3.20 -5.68
CA THR A 45 11.10 3.28 -6.01
C THR A 45 10.84 2.89 -7.45
N SER A 46 11.59 3.44 -8.39
CA SER A 46 11.47 3.10 -9.81
C SER A 46 11.73 1.60 -10.07
N ARG A 47 12.75 1.02 -9.43
CA ARG A 47 13.06 -0.41 -9.57
C ARG A 47 11.94 -1.31 -9.04
N LEU A 48 11.35 -0.98 -7.90
CA LEU A 48 10.24 -1.71 -7.29
C LEU A 48 8.98 -1.59 -8.16
N CYS A 49 8.60 -0.36 -8.54
CA CYS A 49 7.40 -0.12 -9.33
C CYS A 49 7.51 -0.68 -10.75
N LYS A 50 8.70 -0.67 -11.38
CA LYS A 50 8.93 -1.35 -12.66
C LYS A 50 8.64 -2.85 -12.58
N ALA A 51 9.10 -3.51 -11.51
CA ALA A 51 8.83 -4.93 -11.30
C ALA A 51 7.34 -5.20 -11.04
N LEU A 52 6.68 -4.32 -10.25
CA LEU A 52 5.26 -4.42 -9.95
C LEU A 52 4.41 -4.18 -11.21
N ALA A 53 4.73 -3.17 -12.03
CA ALA A 53 4.06 -2.89 -13.29
C ALA A 53 4.21 -4.05 -14.28
N GLY A 54 5.37 -4.71 -14.32
CA GLY A 54 5.56 -5.93 -15.09
C GLY A 54 4.60 -7.05 -14.68
N LYS A 55 4.43 -7.24 -13.36
CA LYS A 55 3.46 -8.22 -12.81
C LYS A 55 2.02 -7.85 -13.16
N VAL A 56 1.67 -6.56 -13.05
CA VAL A 56 0.34 -6.05 -13.42
C VAL A 56 0.03 -6.32 -14.89
N LYS A 57 0.96 -6.04 -15.80
CA LYS A 57 0.80 -6.30 -17.24
C LYS A 57 0.62 -7.77 -17.60
N GLN A 58 1.16 -8.67 -16.79
CA GLN A 58 1.03 -10.13 -16.99
C GLN A 58 -0.26 -10.71 -16.42
N GLU A 59 -0.79 -10.12 -15.36
CA GLU A 59 -1.86 -10.73 -14.56
C GLU A 59 -3.21 -9.99 -14.62
N ILE A 60 -3.25 -8.79 -15.19
CA ILE A 60 -4.45 -8.00 -15.43
C ILE A 60 -4.63 -7.84 -16.93
N ASP A 61 -5.57 -8.61 -17.50
CA ASP A 61 -5.85 -8.64 -18.95
C ASP A 61 -6.58 -7.39 -19.46
N LYS A 62 -7.00 -6.49 -18.57
CA LYS A 62 -7.72 -5.28 -18.92
C LYS A 62 -6.75 -4.11 -19.04
N GLU A 63 -6.97 -3.27 -20.05
CA GLU A 63 -6.29 -1.98 -20.12
C GLU A 63 -6.58 -1.15 -18.87
N ILE A 64 -5.63 -0.30 -18.50
CA ILE A 64 -5.72 0.60 -17.37
C ILE A 64 -5.71 2.01 -17.90
N ASP A 65 -6.70 2.82 -17.51
CA ASP A 65 -6.81 4.22 -17.92
C ASP A 65 -6.20 5.15 -16.86
N TYR A 66 -6.33 4.80 -15.59
CA TYR A 66 -5.82 5.58 -14.46
C TYR A 66 -5.24 4.69 -13.36
N VAL A 67 -4.24 5.22 -12.69
CA VAL A 67 -3.81 4.73 -11.36
C VAL A 67 -4.44 5.65 -10.31
N VAL A 68 -5.02 5.04 -9.26
CA VAL A 68 -5.54 5.77 -8.10
C VAL A 68 -5.01 5.15 -6.82
N SER A 69 -4.52 5.99 -5.91
CA SER A 69 -3.94 5.56 -4.64
C SER A 69 -4.54 6.31 -3.44
N PRO A 70 -4.68 5.70 -2.26
CA PRO A 70 -5.05 6.42 -1.06
C PRO A 70 -3.86 7.22 -0.51
N ALA A 71 -4.08 8.49 -0.17
CA ALA A 71 -3.08 9.29 0.53
C ALA A 71 -2.98 8.86 2.01
N MET A 72 -1.79 9.02 2.64
CA MET A 72 -0.52 9.55 2.12
C MET A 72 0.41 8.45 1.58
N GLY A 73 0.41 7.23 2.19
CA GLY A 73 1.37 6.17 1.87
C GLY A 73 1.40 5.79 0.38
N GLY A 74 0.22 5.76 -0.24
CA GLY A 74 0.06 5.39 -1.64
C GLY A 74 0.50 6.44 -2.67
N VAL A 75 0.70 7.72 -2.27
CA VAL A 75 0.92 8.81 -3.26
C VAL A 75 2.17 8.59 -4.10
N VAL A 76 3.30 8.34 -3.46
CA VAL A 76 4.58 8.16 -4.16
C VAL A 76 4.58 6.91 -5.05
N VAL A 77 4.12 5.79 -4.50
CA VAL A 77 4.05 4.54 -5.26
C VAL A 77 3.01 4.62 -6.39
N GLY A 78 1.89 5.29 -6.16
CA GLY A 78 0.84 5.52 -7.16
C GLY A 78 1.37 6.35 -8.34
N TYR A 79 2.03 7.47 -8.05
CA TYR A 79 2.65 8.30 -9.09
C TYR A 79 3.65 7.49 -9.94
N GLU A 80 4.55 6.79 -9.28
CA GLU A 80 5.56 6.00 -10.00
C GLU A 80 4.93 4.83 -10.78
N MET A 81 3.87 4.19 -10.26
CA MET A 81 3.14 3.17 -11.01
C MET A 81 2.45 3.74 -12.25
N GLY A 82 1.84 4.93 -12.17
CA GLY A 82 1.30 5.63 -13.33
C GLY A 82 2.39 5.87 -14.39
N ARG A 83 3.56 6.35 -13.96
CA ARG A 83 4.73 6.55 -14.84
C ARG A 83 5.18 5.23 -15.51
N GLN A 84 5.23 4.12 -14.78
CA GLN A 84 5.65 2.80 -15.32
C GLN A 84 4.62 2.18 -16.26
N LEU A 85 3.34 2.51 -16.07
CA LEU A 85 2.24 2.02 -16.91
C LEU A 85 1.94 2.96 -18.08
N GLY A 86 2.43 4.21 -18.03
CA GLY A 86 2.18 5.24 -19.04
C GLY A 86 0.78 5.85 -18.96
N VAL A 87 0.19 5.91 -17.76
CA VAL A 87 -1.15 6.44 -17.52
C VAL A 87 -1.16 7.50 -16.42
N PRO A 88 -2.14 8.43 -16.40
CA PRO A 88 -2.29 9.40 -15.32
C PRO A 88 -2.44 8.73 -13.95
N ALA A 89 -1.85 9.36 -12.92
CA ALA A 89 -1.96 8.92 -11.54
C ALA A 89 -2.62 10.00 -10.68
N MET A 90 -3.62 9.60 -9.92
CA MET A 90 -4.36 10.43 -8.98
C MET A 90 -4.33 9.80 -7.58
N PHE A 91 -4.74 10.54 -6.59
CA PHE A 91 -4.87 10.03 -5.23
C PHE A 91 -6.15 10.50 -4.56
N LEU A 92 -6.63 9.69 -3.63
CA LEU A 92 -7.76 9.98 -2.75
C LEU A 92 -7.24 10.55 -1.44
N GLU A 93 -7.92 11.55 -0.91
CA GLU A 93 -7.67 12.12 0.42
C GLU A 93 -8.85 11.81 1.34
N ARG A 94 -8.62 11.79 2.64
CA ARG A 94 -9.73 11.67 3.60
C ARG A 94 -10.33 13.04 3.88
N GLU A 95 -11.63 13.12 3.66
CA GLU A 95 -12.47 14.23 4.05
C GLU A 95 -13.61 13.70 4.91
N ASN A 96 -13.74 14.24 6.14
CA ASN A 96 -14.71 13.73 7.13
C ASN A 96 -14.65 12.19 7.33
N GLY A 97 -13.43 11.62 7.30
CA GLY A 97 -13.19 10.20 7.50
C GLY A 97 -13.38 9.31 6.26
N LYS A 98 -13.92 9.83 5.15
CA LYS A 98 -14.14 9.10 3.90
C LYS A 98 -13.10 9.48 2.84
N PHE A 99 -12.72 8.52 1.99
CA PHE A 99 -11.91 8.82 0.83
C PHE A 99 -12.72 9.52 -0.26
N THR A 100 -12.15 10.57 -0.85
CA THR A 100 -12.71 11.30 -1.97
C THR A 100 -11.62 11.87 -2.86
N PHE A 101 -11.95 12.18 -4.11
CA PHE A 101 -11.07 12.98 -4.96
C PHE A 101 -11.15 14.45 -4.56
N ARG A 102 -9.99 15.09 -4.54
CA ARG A 102 -9.83 16.53 -4.28
C ARG A 102 -8.92 17.12 -5.35
N ARG A 103 -8.58 18.40 -5.22
CA ARG A 103 -7.60 19.09 -6.09
C ARG A 103 -7.97 19.11 -7.57
N GLY A 104 -9.27 19.04 -7.88
CA GLY A 104 -9.75 18.97 -9.26
C GLY A 104 -9.57 17.60 -9.92
N PHE A 105 -9.17 16.57 -9.16
CA PHE A 105 -9.16 15.20 -9.67
C PHE A 105 -10.58 14.67 -9.87
N GLY A 106 -10.79 13.92 -10.94
CA GLY A 106 -12.04 13.26 -11.24
C GLY A 106 -11.87 12.14 -12.26
N LEU A 107 -12.85 11.28 -12.32
CA LEU A 107 -12.87 10.15 -13.27
C LEU A 107 -13.91 10.46 -14.35
N GLU A 108 -13.43 10.99 -15.47
CA GLU A 108 -14.30 11.29 -16.61
C GLU A 108 -14.57 10.04 -17.44
N SER A 109 -15.74 9.99 -18.05
CA SER A 109 -16.09 8.94 -19.00
C SER A 109 -15.17 8.95 -20.21
N ILE A 110 -14.65 7.79 -20.59
CA ILE A 110 -13.75 7.62 -21.74
C ILE A 110 -14.55 6.96 -22.86
N GLN A 111 -14.84 7.70 -23.94
CA GLN A 111 -15.60 7.19 -25.09
C GLN A 111 -16.92 6.51 -24.68
N GLY A 112 -17.66 7.12 -23.73
CA GLY A 112 -18.94 6.59 -23.25
C GLY A 112 -18.84 5.41 -22.25
N ARG A 113 -17.66 4.97 -21.88
CA ARG A 113 -17.46 3.91 -20.87
C ARG A 113 -16.88 4.44 -19.56
N LYS A 114 -17.08 3.69 -18.50
CA LYS A 114 -16.41 3.95 -17.22
C LYS A 114 -14.90 3.77 -17.36
N PRO A 115 -14.09 4.71 -16.83
CA PRO A 115 -12.63 4.55 -16.81
C PRO A 115 -12.21 3.34 -15.98
N ARG A 116 -11.25 2.60 -16.48
CA ARG A 116 -10.65 1.42 -15.84
C ARG A 116 -9.50 1.85 -14.94
N VAL A 117 -9.63 1.57 -13.67
CA VAL A 117 -8.74 2.07 -12.63
C VAL A 117 -7.98 0.93 -11.98
N LEU A 118 -6.67 1.07 -11.88
CA LEU A 118 -5.82 0.26 -11.01
C LEU A 118 -5.67 0.99 -9.66
N MET A 119 -6.13 0.37 -8.58
CA MET A 119 -5.90 0.88 -7.23
C MET A 119 -4.50 0.46 -6.76
N VAL A 120 -3.70 1.40 -6.23
CA VAL A 120 -2.31 1.18 -5.82
C VAL A 120 -2.10 1.62 -4.38
N GLU A 121 -1.56 0.75 -3.55
CA GLU A 121 -1.12 1.05 -2.18
C GLU A 121 0.35 0.69 -1.96
N ASP A 122 0.97 1.25 -0.93
CA ASP A 122 2.30 0.85 -0.50
C ASP A 122 2.26 -0.49 0.27
N ILE A 123 1.36 -0.61 1.26
CA ILE A 123 1.18 -1.81 2.09
C ILE A 123 -0.31 -2.12 2.25
N VAL A 124 -0.68 -3.38 2.04
CA VAL A 124 -2.00 -3.90 2.44
C VAL A 124 -1.85 -4.72 3.73
N THR A 125 -2.60 -4.36 4.76
CA THR A 125 -2.68 -5.10 6.03
C THR A 125 -4.02 -5.83 6.14
N THR A 126 -5.04 -5.21 6.74
CA THR A 126 -6.40 -5.77 6.80
C THR A 126 -7.16 -5.60 5.48
N GLY A 127 -6.71 -4.70 4.62
CA GLY A 127 -7.39 -4.31 3.39
C GLY A 127 -8.54 -3.32 3.60
N LEU A 128 -8.71 -2.75 4.80
CA LEU A 128 -9.79 -1.79 5.06
C LEU A 128 -9.65 -0.53 4.21
N SER A 129 -8.47 0.14 4.24
CA SER A 129 -8.21 1.31 3.40
C SER A 129 -8.37 1.00 1.92
N SER A 130 -7.92 -0.17 1.48
CA SER A 130 -8.08 -0.61 0.08
C SER A 130 -9.54 -0.76 -0.31
N LYS A 131 -10.39 -1.34 0.57
CA LYS A 131 -11.84 -1.43 0.34
C LYS A 131 -12.50 -0.07 0.25
N GLU A 132 -12.16 0.83 1.17
CA GLU A 132 -12.70 2.20 1.19
C GLU A 132 -12.27 2.98 -0.07
N ALA A 133 -11.01 2.86 -0.49
CA ALA A 133 -10.52 3.47 -1.72
C ALA A 133 -11.22 2.91 -2.97
N ILE A 134 -11.42 1.60 -3.05
CA ILE A 134 -12.16 0.95 -4.15
C ILE A 134 -13.62 1.42 -4.18
N ALA A 135 -14.26 1.56 -3.02
CA ALA A 135 -15.64 2.08 -2.94
C ALA A 135 -15.70 3.52 -3.45
N ALA A 136 -14.79 4.39 -2.99
CA ALA A 136 -14.72 5.78 -3.44
C ALA A 136 -14.49 5.89 -4.96
N ILE A 137 -13.58 5.09 -5.53
CA ILE A 137 -13.35 5.06 -6.99
C ILE A 137 -14.64 4.70 -7.74
N LYS A 138 -15.40 3.71 -7.25
CA LYS A 138 -16.67 3.29 -7.87
C LYS A 138 -17.76 4.35 -7.72
N GLU A 139 -17.85 5.00 -6.57
CA GLU A 139 -18.79 6.10 -6.32
C GLU A 139 -18.55 7.28 -7.27
N HIS A 140 -17.28 7.53 -7.64
CA HIS A 140 -16.89 8.55 -8.62
C HIS A 140 -16.91 8.04 -10.08
N GLY A 141 -17.60 6.96 -10.37
CA GLY A 141 -17.82 6.47 -11.75
C GLY A 141 -16.72 5.57 -12.31
N GLY A 142 -15.67 5.26 -11.57
CA GLY A 142 -14.59 4.36 -12.02
C GLY A 142 -14.96 2.88 -11.98
N SER A 143 -14.31 2.08 -12.82
CA SER A 143 -14.34 0.62 -12.80
C SER A 143 -13.00 0.09 -12.33
N VAL A 144 -12.90 -0.45 -11.11
CA VAL A 144 -11.65 -0.97 -10.58
C VAL A 144 -11.35 -2.34 -11.19
N VAL A 145 -10.30 -2.43 -12.00
CA VAL A 145 -9.91 -3.65 -12.72
C VAL A 145 -8.96 -4.55 -11.93
N GLY A 146 -8.35 -4.01 -10.88
CA GLY A 146 -7.46 -4.71 -9.98
C GLY A 146 -6.87 -3.78 -8.94
N ALA A 147 -6.15 -4.35 -8.00
CA ALA A 147 -5.41 -3.61 -6.99
C ALA A 147 -3.99 -4.16 -6.87
N THR A 148 -3.05 -3.31 -6.47
CA THR A 148 -1.66 -3.73 -6.26
C THR A 148 -1.01 -3.01 -5.10
N CYS A 149 0.00 -3.65 -4.49
CA CYS A 149 0.81 -3.06 -3.43
C CYS A 149 2.26 -3.56 -3.49
N LEU A 150 3.17 -2.85 -2.85
CA LEU A 150 4.53 -3.32 -2.71
C LEU A 150 4.59 -4.51 -1.75
N ILE A 151 3.98 -4.38 -0.58
CA ILE A 151 3.97 -5.43 0.44
C ILE A 151 2.54 -5.79 0.85
N ASN A 152 2.20 -7.06 0.75
CA ASN A 152 0.97 -7.59 1.34
C ASN A 152 1.28 -8.26 2.69
N ARG A 153 0.72 -7.72 3.76
CA ARG A 153 0.87 -8.22 5.13
C ARG A 153 -0.36 -8.97 5.65
N SER A 154 -1.31 -9.22 4.77
CA SER A 154 -2.57 -9.84 5.20
C SER A 154 -2.50 -11.35 5.38
N GLY A 155 -1.38 -12.00 5.02
CA GLY A 155 -1.32 -13.46 4.94
C GLY A 155 -2.38 -14.05 4.00
N GLY A 156 -2.72 -13.35 2.91
CA GLY A 156 -3.78 -13.74 1.97
C GLY A 156 -5.22 -13.50 2.45
N LYS A 157 -5.41 -12.94 3.66
CA LYS A 157 -6.72 -12.75 4.29
C LYS A 157 -7.45 -11.48 3.82
N ALA A 158 -6.76 -10.50 3.22
CA ALA A 158 -7.37 -9.26 2.75
C ALA A 158 -8.27 -9.55 1.55
N LYS A 159 -9.59 -9.51 1.77
CA LYS A 159 -10.59 -9.65 0.72
C LYS A 159 -11.12 -8.25 0.37
N ILE A 160 -10.60 -7.66 -0.70
CA ILE A 160 -10.88 -6.27 -1.10
C ILE A 160 -11.87 -6.16 -2.27
N GLY A 161 -12.40 -7.29 -2.74
CA GLY A 161 -13.44 -7.33 -3.78
C GLY A 161 -12.93 -7.25 -5.23
N VAL A 162 -11.61 -7.18 -5.42
CA VAL A 162 -10.92 -7.28 -6.71
C VAL A 162 -9.63 -8.09 -6.54
N LYS A 163 -9.00 -8.53 -7.64
CA LYS A 163 -7.69 -9.20 -7.60
C LYS A 163 -6.66 -8.25 -6.99
N LEU A 164 -5.95 -8.72 -5.96
CA LEU A 164 -4.83 -8.02 -5.32
C LEU A 164 -3.51 -8.67 -5.78
N LEU A 165 -2.63 -7.86 -6.34
CA LEU A 165 -1.27 -8.25 -6.70
C LEU A 165 -0.29 -7.56 -5.76
N SER A 166 0.56 -8.32 -5.08
CA SER A 166 1.66 -7.80 -4.28
C SER A 166 3.01 -8.06 -4.97
N LEU A 167 3.97 -7.20 -4.72
CA LEU A 167 5.34 -7.44 -5.16
C LEU A 167 6.04 -8.44 -4.23
N ALA A 168 5.74 -8.37 -2.91
CA ALA A 168 6.11 -9.37 -1.93
C ALA A 168 5.02 -9.55 -0.87
N ASP A 169 4.93 -10.75 -0.34
CA ASP A 169 4.12 -11.05 0.84
C ASP A 169 5.04 -11.14 2.07
N LEU A 170 4.58 -10.58 3.18
CA LEU A 170 5.29 -10.58 4.45
C LEU A 170 4.30 -10.86 5.58
N GLU A 171 4.39 -12.02 6.17
CA GLU A 171 3.64 -12.31 7.38
C GLU A 171 4.38 -11.75 8.59
N ILE A 172 3.71 -10.89 9.34
CA ILE A 172 4.24 -10.29 10.56
C ILE A 172 3.37 -10.72 11.74
N GLU A 173 3.99 -11.42 12.67
CA GLU A 173 3.33 -11.81 13.91
C GLU A 173 2.98 -10.59 14.75
N THR A 174 1.76 -10.61 15.29
CA THR A 174 1.29 -9.59 16.23
C THR A 174 0.73 -10.24 17.49
N PHE A 175 0.97 -9.60 18.63
CA PHE A 175 0.62 -10.12 19.95
C PHE A 175 -0.21 -9.10 20.73
N LYS A 176 -1.16 -9.55 21.54
CA LYS A 176 -1.75 -8.71 22.59
C LYS A 176 -0.70 -8.44 23.66
N ALA A 177 -0.81 -7.36 24.40
CA ALA A 177 0.17 -7.01 25.45
C ALA A 177 0.42 -8.13 26.47
N ARG A 178 -0.62 -8.90 26.83
CA ARG A 178 -0.52 -10.05 27.74
C ARG A 178 0.19 -11.26 27.13
N ASP A 179 0.15 -11.39 25.81
CA ASP A 179 0.60 -12.59 25.07
C ASP A 179 1.97 -12.37 24.38
N VAL A 180 2.67 -11.28 24.74
CA VAL A 180 4.01 -10.96 24.18
C VAL A 180 5.00 -12.05 24.59
N PRO A 181 5.75 -12.65 23.64
CA PRO A 181 6.76 -13.67 23.93
C PRO A 181 7.86 -13.19 24.87
N ALA A 182 8.43 -14.08 25.66
CA ALA A 182 9.43 -13.75 26.70
C ALA A 182 10.67 -13.06 26.12
N ASP A 183 11.17 -13.53 24.99
CA ASP A 183 12.30 -12.93 24.28
C ASP A 183 12.02 -11.51 23.82
N LEU A 184 10.79 -11.22 23.41
CA LEU A 184 10.40 -9.88 23.00
C LEU A 184 10.15 -8.95 24.20
N LYS A 185 9.74 -9.48 25.34
CA LYS A 185 9.57 -8.71 26.60
C LYS A 185 10.88 -8.11 27.10
N SER A 186 12.01 -8.77 26.84
CA SER A 186 13.35 -8.26 27.22
C SER A 186 13.79 -7.07 26.39
N VAL A 187 13.15 -6.82 25.23
CA VAL A 187 13.47 -5.71 24.34
C VAL A 187 12.53 -4.54 24.63
N LYS A 188 13.08 -3.34 24.81
CA LYS A 188 12.28 -2.12 25.03
C LYS A 188 11.30 -1.88 23.88
N ALA A 189 10.02 -1.83 24.18
CA ALA A 189 8.99 -1.58 23.17
C ALA A 189 9.06 -0.12 22.67
N ILE A 190 9.02 0.05 21.33
CA ILE A 190 9.02 1.34 20.66
C ILE A 190 7.68 1.52 19.94
N LYS A 191 7.10 2.71 20.03
CA LYS A 191 5.89 3.08 19.27
C LYS A 191 6.29 4.03 18.13
N PRO A 192 6.62 3.50 16.94
CA PRO A 192 6.96 4.33 15.80
C PRO A 192 5.70 4.92 15.15
N GLY A 193 5.85 6.07 14.48
CA GLY A 193 4.80 6.68 13.67
C GLY A 193 4.54 8.14 14.00
N SER A 194 4.01 8.87 13.00
CA SER A 194 3.76 10.32 13.04
C SER A 194 2.67 10.77 14.03
N ARG A 195 1.90 9.84 14.61
CA ARG A 195 0.85 10.15 15.58
C ARG A 195 1.36 10.34 17.03
N SER A 196 2.65 10.12 17.29
CA SER A 196 3.28 10.28 18.60
C SER A 196 4.14 11.55 18.72
N LEU A 197 4.13 12.44 17.74
CA LEU A 197 4.81 13.76 17.79
C LEU A 197 3.89 14.87 18.30
N GLY A 198 2.94 14.54 19.14
CA GLY A 198 2.08 15.48 19.82
C GLY A 198 2.16 15.28 21.34
N LYS A 199 3.28 15.69 21.94
CA LYS A 199 3.43 16.35 23.26
C LYS A 199 4.89 16.55 23.52
#